data_c1532168c0121108cf0ff932b4804f71
#
_entry.id   c1532168c0121108cf0ff932b4804f71
#
_cell.length_a   1.000
_cell.length_b   1.000
_cell.length_c   1.000
_cell.angle_alpha   90.00
_cell.angle_beta   90.00
_cell.angle_gamma   90.00
#
_symmetry.space_group_name_H-M   'P 1'
#
loop_
_entity.id
_entity.type
_entity.pdbx_description
1 polymer ?
#
loop_
_entity_poly.entity_id
_entity_poly.type
_entity_poly.pdbx_seq_one_letter_code
_entity_poly.pdbx_strand_id
1 'polypeptide(L)'
;MTGVQTCALPISAVAQMRAASHQVEASLMDLKRQVRETENSLAVLLAKAPQTIERSTLDEQVMPEELAAGVPMQLLENRPDVKMAEMTLAAAYYTTNSARAAFYPGLNITGLAGWTNGSGITVANPGEFMLQALASLAQPIFNNGKLIANLKVSKAEEKIAQMNYQQTILEAGKEVSDALYLFDTQNKKLVEDRGQVEQLDKAVTYTKALFQSGDATYLEILTAQQNLLSAQLSEVADNFQRMQAVINLYSALGGGRN
;
A
#
# COMPACT_ATOMS: atom_id res chain seq x y z
N MET A 1 15.56 39.73 52.94
CA MET A 1 15.24 39.67 51.52
C MET A 1 14.70 38.27 51.14
N THR A 2 13.63 37.80 51.75
CA THR A 2 13.11 36.40 51.53
C THR A 2 11.61 36.32 51.23
N GLY A 3 10.95 37.48 51.04
CA GLY A 3 9.48 37.49 50.85
C GLY A 3 8.98 37.50 49.40
N VAL A 4 9.85 37.68 48.38
CA VAL A 4 9.45 37.85 46.99
C VAL A 4 9.50 36.52 46.20
N GLN A 5 10.27 35.54 46.66
CA GLN A 5 10.44 34.26 45.97
C GLN A 5 9.23 33.30 46.09
N THR A 6 8.45 33.36 47.16
CA THR A 6 7.33 32.46 47.45
C THR A 6 6.06 32.75 46.64
N CYS A 7 5.87 33.98 46.13
CA CYS A 7 4.71 34.33 45.32
C CYS A 7 4.93 34.13 43.80
N ALA A 8 6.16 34.19 43.32
CA ALA A 8 6.46 34.02 41.88
C ALA A 8 6.40 32.56 41.45
N LEU A 9 6.79 31.59 42.31
CA LEU A 9 6.76 30.17 42.04
C LEU A 9 5.34 29.61 41.77
N PRO A 10 4.29 29.92 42.54
CA PRO A 10 2.93 29.48 42.28
C PRO A 10 2.35 30.05 40.97
N ILE A 11 2.70 31.29 40.61
CA ILE A 11 2.19 31.96 39.41
C ILE A 11 2.81 31.34 38.15
N SER A 12 4.10 31.02 38.12
CA SER A 12 4.77 30.37 37.03
C SER A 12 4.27 28.93 36.83
N ALA A 13 4.03 28.20 37.93
CA ALA A 13 3.47 26.85 37.88
C ALA A 13 2.05 26.84 37.28
N VAL A 14 1.18 27.78 37.68
CA VAL A 14 -0.17 27.92 37.10
C VAL A 14 -0.11 28.26 35.61
N ALA A 15 0.81 29.14 35.19
CA ALA A 15 1.00 29.47 33.79
C ALA A 15 1.47 28.27 32.96
N GLN A 16 2.39 27.47 33.49
CA GLN A 16 2.86 26.23 32.86
C GLN A 16 1.74 25.17 32.71
N MET A 17 0.90 25.02 33.78
CA MET A 17 -0.26 24.13 33.70
C MET A 17 -1.24 24.53 32.57
N ARG A 18 -1.57 25.83 32.52
CA ARG A 18 -2.47 26.35 31.48
C ARG A 18 -1.89 26.13 30.07
N ALA A 19 -0.58 26.39 29.92
CA ALA A 19 0.10 26.14 28.66
C ALA A 19 0.07 24.65 28.26
N ALA A 20 0.31 23.74 29.20
CA ALA A 20 0.22 22.30 28.96
C ALA A 20 -1.23 21.87 28.61
N SER A 21 -2.26 22.40 29.30
CA SER A 21 -3.64 22.15 29.00
C SER A 21 -3.98 22.59 27.56
N HIS A 22 -3.61 23.80 27.16
CA HIS A 22 -3.84 24.32 25.83
C HIS A 22 -3.10 23.49 24.76
N GLN A 23 -1.89 23.00 25.07
CA GLN A 23 -1.16 22.11 24.16
C GLN A 23 -1.90 20.80 23.94
N VAL A 24 -2.42 20.19 24.98
CA VAL A 24 -3.21 18.94 24.88
C VAL A 24 -4.53 19.18 24.12
N GLU A 25 -5.22 20.29 24.41
CA GLU A 25 -6.44 20.69 23.70
C GLU A 25 -6.18 20.89 22.19
N ALA A 26 -5.10 21.57 21.82
CA ALA A 26 -4.70 21.76 20.44
C ALA A 26 -4.43 20.41 19.74
N SER A 27 -3.68 19.52 20.39
CA SER A 27 -3.42 18.16 19.89
C SER A 27 -4.71 17.35 19.71
N LEU A 28 -5.67 17.50 20.62
CA LEU A 28 -6.98 16.85 20.51
C LEU A 28 -7.77 17.33 19.27
N MET A 29 -7.69 18.64 18.94
CA MET A 29 -8.33 19.17 17.73
C MET A 29 -7.70 18.61 16.47
N ASP A 30 -6.37 18.47 16.43
CA ASP A 30 -5.67 17.84 15.31
C ASP A 30 -6.05 16.38 15.13
N LEU A 31 -6.14 15.62 16.22
CA LEU A 31 -6.61 14.22 16.17
C LEU A 31 -8.05 14.10 15.66
N LYS A 32 -8.96 14.98 16.13
CA LYS A 32 -10.34 15.02 15.61
C LYS A 32 -10.40 15.32 14.12
N ARG A 33 -9.56 16.22 13.62
CA ARG A 33 -9.43 16.51 12.20
C ARG A 33 -8.96 15.29 11.42
N GLN A 34 -7.91 14.60 11.87
CA GLN A 34 -7.38 13.40 11.23
C GLN A 34 -8.42 12.26 11.18
N VAL A 35 -9.18 12.07 12.26
CA VAL A 35 -10.29 11.11 12.29
C VAL A 35 -11.29 11.45 11.20
N ARG A 36 -11.71 12.73 11.07
CA ARG A 36 -12.67 13.15 10.06
C ARG A 36 -12.16 12.98 8.64
N GLU A 37 -10.88 13.27 8.40
CA GLU A 37 -10.23 13.04 7.10
C GLU A 37 -10.21 11.56 6.73
N THR A 38 -9.96 10.68 7.70
CA THR A 38 -9.98 9.22 7.50
C THR A 38 -11.40 8.71 7.24
N GLU A 39 -12.41 9.20 7.98
CA GLU A 39 -13.82 8.89 7.73
C GLU A 39 -14.26 9.31 6.32
N ASN A 40 -13.85 10.51 5.88
CA ASN A 40 -14.15 10.99 4.54
C ASN A 40 -13.48 10.13 3.47
N SER A 41 -12.23 9.72 3.67
CA SER A 41 -11.50 8.84 2.76
C SER A 41 -12.20 7.48 2.63
N LEU A 42 -12.65 6.92 3.75
CA LEU A 42 -13.39 5.67 3.77
C LEU A 42 -14.77 5.81 3.10
N ALA A 43 -15.48 6.94 3.31
CA ALA A 43 -16.75 7.21 2.66
C ALA A 43 -16.60 7.26 1.12
N VAL A 44 -15.52 7.85 0.61
CA VAL A 44 -15.18 7.85 -0.83
C VAL A 44 -14.97 6.43 -1.35
N LEU A 45 -14.22 5.58 -0.62
CA LEU A 45 -14.03 4.18 -1.00
C LEU A 45 -15.34 3.38 -1.03
N LEU A 46 -16.28 3.73 -0.15
CA LEU A 46 -17.61 3.11 -0.10
C LEU A 46 -18.60 3.74 -1.08
N ALA A 47 -18.18 4.72 -1.89
CA ALA A 47 -19.04 5.52 -2.76
C ALA A 47 -20.24 6.16 -2.02
N LYS A 48 -20.02 6.63 -0.79
CA LYS A 48 -21.02 7.27 0.07
C LYS A 48 -20.69 8.74 0.31
N ALA A 49 -21.70 9.54 0.65
CA ALA A 49 -21.47 10.90 1.12
C ALA A 49 -20.67 10.90 2.45
N PRO A 50 -19.89 11.97 2.72
CA PRO A 50 -19.17 12.10 4.00
C PRO A 50 -20.10 11.97 5.20
N GLN A 51 -19.83 10.97 6.03
CA GLN A 51 -20.62 10.65 7.24
C GLN A 51 -19.71 10.21 8.37
N THR A 52 -20.22 10.21 9.59
CA THR A 52 -19.54 9.60 10.74
C THR A 52 -19.70 8.08 10.65
N ILE A 53 -18.62 7.36 10.88
CA ILE A 53 -18.59 5.91 10.81
C ILE A 53 -18.54 5.35 12.23
N GLU A 54 -19.45 4.43 12.54
CA GLU A 54 -19.43 3.71 13.82
C GLU A 54 -18.16 2.85 13.88
N ARG A 55 -17.49 2.91 15.01
CA ARG A 55 -16.23 2.19 15.27
C ARG A 55 -16.16 1.72 16.71
N SER A 56 -15.51 0.58 16.92
CA SER A 56 -15.11 0.10 18.22
C SER A 56 -13.82 0.79 18.71
N THR A 57 -13.47 0.54 19.96
CA THR A 57 -12.20 1.02 20.54
C THR A 57 -11.04 0.15 20.10
N LEU A 58 -9.81 0.67 20.23
CA LEU A 58 -8.59 -0.07 19.88
C LEU A 58 -8.43 -1.35 20.71
N ASP A 59 -8.84 -1.30 21.98
CA ASP A 59 -8.69 -2.41 22.93
C ASP A 59 -9.69 -3.57 22.66
N GLU A 60 -10.79 -3.29 21.95
CA GLU A 60 -11.77 -4.30 21.56
C GLU A 60 -11.35 -5.10 20.31
N GLN A 61 -10.28 -4.67 19.63
CA GLN A 61 -9.78 -5.35 18.44
C GLN A 61 -9.03 -6.63 18.82
N VAL A 62 -9.53 -7.77 18.37
CA VAL A 62 -8.87 -9.07 18.56
C VAL A 62 -7.80 -9.25 17.49
N MET A 63 -6.54 -9.32 17.92
CA MET A 63 -5.39 -9.58 17.04
C MET A 63 -4.88 -11.01 17.26
N PRO A 64 -4.37 -11.68 16.21
CA PRO A 64 -3.68 -12.96 16.39
C PRO A 64 -2.42 -12.74 17.25
N GLU A 65 -2.20 -13.66 18.20
CA GLU A 65 -1.02 -13.60 19.08
C GLU A 65 0.26 -13.94 18.33
N GLU A 66 0.18 -14.85 17.35
CA GLU A 66 1.29 -15.28 16.52
C GLU A 66 0.87 -15.31 15.05
N LEU A 67 1.77 -14.86 14.19
CA LEU A 67 1.67 -15.04 12.74
C LEU A 67 2.58 -16.20 12.35
N ALA A 68 2.06 -17.17 11.62
CA ALA A 68 2.83 -18.33 11.19
C ALA A 68 4.02 -17.91 10.34
N ALA A 69 5.22 -18.25 10.80
CA ALA A 69 6.43 -18.08 10.05
C ALA A 69 6.49 -19.14 8.94
N GLY A 70 6.40 -18.71 7.71
CA GLY A 70 6.50 -19.59 6.54
C GLY A 70 5.36 -19.33 5.57
N VAL A 71 5.60 -18.42 4.63
CA VAL A 71 4.69 -18.18 3.52
C VAL A 71 5.13 -19.08 2.37
N PRO A 72 4.34 -20.07 1.98
CA PRO A 72 4.60 -20.84 0.77
C PRO A 72 4.69 -19.88 -0.42
N MET A 73 5.72 -20.03 -1.24
CA MET A 73 5.90 -19.23 -2.47
C MET A 73 4.66 -19.25 -3.38
N GLN A 74 3.86 -20.30 -3.28
CA GLN A 74 2.57 -20.46 -3.96
C GLN A 74 1.53 -19.37 -3.61
N LEU A 75 1.60 -18.77 -2.42
CA LEU A 75 0.70 -17.67 -2.06
C LEU A 75 1.05 -16.37 -2.80
N LEU A 76 2.32 -16.19 -3.16
CA LEU A 76 2.74 -15.04 -3.96
C LEU A 76 2.19 -15.07 -5.39
N GLU A 77 1.90 -16.27 -5.94
CA GLU A 77 1.28 -16.43 -7.26
C GLU A 77 -0.14 -15.84 -7.31
N ASN A 78 -0.80 -15.72 -6.15
CA ASN A 78 -2.13 -15.13 -6.06
C ASN A 78 -2.12 -13.59 -6.10
N ARG A 79 -0.96 -12.96 -5.99
CA ARG A 79 -0.83 -11.50 -6.02
C ARG A 79 -1.12 -10.96 -7.43
N PRO A 80 -1.95 -9.91 -7.55
CA PRO A 80 -2.28 -9.32 -8.85
C PRO A 80 -1.07 -8.72 -9.57
N ASP A 81 -0.12 -8.13 -8.84
CA ASP A 81 1.11 -7.53 -9.39
C ASP A 81 2.06 -8.60 -9.94
N VAL A 82 2.25 -9.72 -9.23
CA VAL A 82 3.03 -10.86 -9.71
C VAL A 82 2.39 -11.46 -10.96
N LYS A 83 1.06 -11.63 -10.95
CA LYS A 83 0.30 -12.13 -12.12
C LYS A 83 0.42 -11.19 -13.31
N MET A 84 0.34 -9.89 -13.10
CA MET A 84 0.52 -8.88 -14.15
C MET A 84 1.93 -8.94 -14.74
N ALA A 85 2.96 -9.07 -13.92
CA ALA A 85 4.34 -9.18 -14.37
C ALA A 85 4.57 -10.49 -15.17
N GLU A 86 3.97 -11.61 -14.72
CA GLU A 86 3.97 -12.89 -15.45
C GLU A 86 3.33 -12.75 -16.84
N MET A 87 2.14 -12.15 -16.92
CA MET A 87 1.45 -11.95 -18.19
C MET A 87 2.21 -11.00 -19.12
N THR A 88 2.90 -9.99 -18.56
CA THR A 88 3.76 -9.10 -19.33
C THR A 88 4.96 -9.83 -19.90
N LEU A 89 5.57 -10.73 -19.13
CA LEU A 89 6.65 -11.61 -19.62
C LEU A 89 6.14 -12.54 -20.73
N ALA A 90 4.96 -13.14 -20.56
CA ALA A 90 4.34 -13.98 -21.58
C ALA A 90 4.08 -13.20 -22.88
N ALA A 91 3.57 -11.97 -22.79
CA ALA A 91 3.37 -11.09 -23.95
C ALA A 91 4.68 -10.77 -24.67
N ALA A 92 5.75 -10.44 -23.94
CA ALA A 92 7.07 -10.18 -24.52
C ALA A 92 7.65 -11.44 -25.22
N TYR A 93 7.46 -12.63 -24.64
CA TYR A 93 7.83 -13.90 -25.24
C TYR A 93 7.09 -14.14 -26.56
N TYR A 94 5.77 -13.94 -26.61
CA TYR A 94 4.99 -14.08 -27.84
C TYR A 94 5.37 -13.02 -28.88
N THR A 95 5.70 -11.81 -28.47
CA THR A 95 6.22 -10.74 -29.35
C THR A 95 7.55 -11.17 -29.99
N THR A 96 8.45 -11.76 -29.22
CA THR A 96 9.72 -12.31 -29.72
C THR A 96 9.48 -13.42 -30.72
N ASN A 97 8.50 -14.32 -30.46
CA ASN A 97 8.15 -15.37 -31.38
C ASN A 97 7.51 -14.83 -32.66
N SER A 98 6.68 -13.79 -32.60
CA SER A 98 6.16 -13.07 -33.76
C SER A 98 7.28 -12.47 -34.62
N ALA A 99 8.28 -11.84 -33.94
CA ALA A 99 9.47 -11.32 -34.65
C ALA A 99 10.31 -12.41 -35.30
N ARG A 100 10.37 -13.62 -34.72
CA ARG A 100 10.99 -14.80 -35.36
C ARG A 100 10.16 -15.31 -36.54
N ALA A 101 8.83 -15.34 -36.39
CA ALA A 101 7.92 -15.77 -37.44
C ALA A 101 7.97 -14.87 -38.68
N ALA A 102 8.31 -13.58 -38.52
CA ALA A 102 8.48 -12.65 -39.63
C ALA A 102 9.64 -13.02 -40.63
N PHE A 103 10.51 -13.95 -40.23
CA PHE A 103 11.54 -14.51 -41.14
C PHE A 103 11.03 -15.63 -42.06
N TYR A 104 9.81 -16.12 -41.86
CA TYR A 104 9.16 -17.13 -42.70
C TYR A 104 8.22 -16.46 -43.67
N PRO A 105 7.91 -17.14 -44.80
CA PRO A 105 6.94 -16.65 -45.79
C PRO A 105 5.56 -16.46 -45.15
N GLY A 106 4.97 -15.29 -45.36
CA GLY A 106 3.58 -15.02 -44.97
C GLY A 106 2.60 -15.53 -46.06
N LEU A 107 1.63 -16.34 -45.67
CA LEU A 107 0.50 -16.74 -46.53
C LEU A 107 -0.66 -15.76 -46.29
N ASN A 108 -1.05 -15.06 -47.35
CA ASN A 108 -2.20 -14.15 -47.31
C ASN A 108 -3.31 -14.74 -48.24
N ILE A 109 -4.49 -14.95 -47.66
CA ILE A 109 -5.67 -15.42 -48.40
C ILE A 109 -6.68 -14.27 -48.38
N THR A 110 -7.03 -13.77 -49.55
CA THR A 110 -8.03 -12.71 -49.73
C THR A 110 -9.24 -13.27 -50.45
N GLY A 111 -10.42 -13.12 -49.83
CA GLY A 111 -11.68 -13.47 -50.46
C GLY A 111 -12.47 -12.21 -50.79
N LEU A 112 -13.03 -12.13 -51.97
CA LEU A 112 -13.97 -11.10 -52.40
C LEU A 112 -15.27 -11.77 -52.87
N ALA A 113 -16.39 -11.33 -52.25
CA ALA A 113 -17.70 -11.74 -52.67
C ALA A 113 -18.53 -10.46 -52.96
N GLY A 114 -19.18 -10.41 -54.10
CA GLY A 114 -19.96 -9.22 -54.49
C GLY A 114 -20.87 -9.50 -55.68
N TRP A 115 -21.67 -8.50 -55.99
CA TRP A 115 -22.52 -8.49 -57.19
C TRP A 115 -21.95 -7.49 -58.18
N THR A 116 -21.71 -7.91 -59.40
CA THR A 116 -21.25 -7.03 -60.47
C THR A 116 -22.42 -6.64 -61.34
N ASN A 117 -22.69 -5.35 -61.46
CA ASN A 117 -23.59 -4.86 -62.51
C ASN A 117 -22.78 -4.64 -63.77
N GLY A 118 -23.12 -5.39 -64.83
CA GLY A 118 -22.54 -5.17 -66.14
C GLY A 118 -22.71 -3.71 -66.58
N SER A 119 -21.69 -3.14 -67.20
CA SER A 119 -21.64 -1.78 -67.69
C SER A 119 -22.73 -1.52 -68.77
N GLY A 120 -23.90 -1.05 -68.33
CA GLY A 120 -24.97 -0.64 -69.21
C GLY A 120 -26.03 0.21 -68.50
N ILE A 121 -26.48 1.30 -69.11
CA ILE A 121 -27.39 2.32 -68.55
C ILE A 121 -28.83 1.75 -68.32
N THR A 122 -29.06 0.48 -68.36
CA THR A 122 -30.38 -0.10 -68.10
C THR A 122 -30.33 -1.06 -66.92
N VAL A 123 -30.98 -0.66 -65.86
CA VAL A 123 -31.26 -1.39 -64.63
C VAL A 123 -32.24 -2.53 -64.94
N ALA A 124 -31.80 -3.61 -65.53
CA ALA A 124 -32.68 -4.75 -65.87
C ALA A 124 -32.10 -6.12 -65.64
N ASN A 125 -30.95 -6.23 -64.91
CA ASN A 125 -30.45 -7.53 -64.51
C ASN A 125 -29.85 -7.45 -63.10
N PRO A 126 -30.32 -8.25 -62.13
CA PRO A 126 -29.61 -8.39 -60.86
C PRO A 126 -28.23 -8.95 -61.22
N GLY A 127 -27.18 -8.16 -61.02
CA GLY A 127 -25.82 -8.47 -61.42
C GLY A 127 -25.39 -9.88 -61.09
N GLU A 128 -24.43 -10.41 -61.79
CA GLU A 128 -23.89 -11.76 -61.54
C GLU A 128 -23.18 -11.80 -60.19
N PHE A 129 -23.46 -12.83 -59.42
CA PHE A 129 -22.73 -13.08 -58.17
C PHE A 129 -21.30 -13.48 -58.52
N MET A 130 -20.34 -12.71 -58.02
CA MET A 130 -18.91 -12.97 -58.19
C MET A 130 -18.29 -13.41 -56.86
N LEU A 131 -17.63 -14.56 -56.84
CA LEU A 131 -16.82 -15.03 -55.78
C LEU A 131 -15.38 -15.17 -56.28
N GLN A 132 -14.46 -14.46 -55.66
CA GLN A 132 -13.05 -14.53 -55.99
C GLN A 132 -12.25 -14.88 -54.73
N ALA A 133 -11.36 -15.86 -54.81
CA ALA A 133 -10.41 -16.21 -53.79
C ALA A 133 -9.00 -16.13 -54.37
N LEU A 134 -8.10 -15.39 -53.70
CA LEU A 134 -6.72 -15.24 -54.09
C LEU A 134 -5.83 -15.64 -52.91
N ALA A 135 -4.88 -16.55 -53.13
CA ALA A 135 -3.84 -16.89 -52.17
C ALA A 135 -2.50 -16.35 -52.67
N SER A 136 -1.79 -15.61 -51.81
CA SER A 136 -0.45 -15.10 -52.14
C SER A 136 0.55 -15.48 -51.04
N LEU A 137 1.75 -15.90 -51.43
CA LEU A 137 2.88 -16.19 -50.57
C LEU A 137 3.94 -15.11 -50.78
N ALA A 138 4.30 -14.38 -49.71
CA ALA A 138 5.26 -13.33 -49.79
C ALA A 138 6.34 -13.46 -48.67
N GLN A 139 7.60 -13.32 -49.04
CA GLN A 139 8.72 -13.31 -48.12
C GLN A 139 9.67 -12.16 -48.46
N PRO A 140 9.94 -11.23 -47.54
CA PRO A 140 10.93 -10.19 -47.74
C PRO A 140 12.35 -10.79 -47.61
N ILE A 141 13.13 -10.79 -48.71
CA ILE A 141 14.53 -11.25 -48.74
C ILE A 141 15.45 -10.10 -48.37
N PHE A 142 15.17 -8.88 -48.82
CA PHE A 142 15.91 -7.67 -48.53
C PHE A 142 15.01 -6.65 -47.84
N ASN A 143 15.27 -6.37 -46.56
CA ASN A 143 14.49 -5.44 -45.74
C ASN A 143 15.38 -4.49 -44.92
N ASN A 144 16.47 -4.03 -45.50
CA ASN A 144 17.42 -3.07 -44.86
C ASN A 144 17.78 -3.41 -43.40
N GLY A 145 17.81 -4.70 -43.04
CA GLY A 145 18.13 -5.16 -41.69
C GLY A 145 16.98 -5.03 -40.69
N LYS A 146 15.78 -4.55 -41.08
CA LYS A 146 14.64 -4.33 -40.15
C LYS A 146 14.24 -5.58 -39.38
N LEU A 147 14.17 -6.77 -40.03
CA LEU A 147 13.79 -8.01 -39.35
C LEU A 147 14.80 -8.40 -38.27
N ILE A 148 16.10 -8.23 -38.56
CA ILE A 148 17.18 -8.51 -37.60
C ILE A 148 17.12 -7.52 -36.43
N ALA A 149 16.90 -6.23 -36.72
CA ALA A 149 16.78 -5.20 -35.71
C ALA A 149 15.57 -5.45 -34.80
N ASN A 150 14.39 -5.71 -35.38
CA ASN A 150 13.17 -6.03 -34.62
C ASN A 150 13.35 -7.26 -33.72
N LEU A 151 13.96 -8.33 -34.22
CA LEU A 151 14.20 -9.52 -33.41
C LEU A 151 15.19 -9.22 -32.24
N LYS A 152 16.21 -8.39 -32.47
CA LYS A 152 17.13 -7.98 -31.39
C LYS A 152 16.43 -7.14 -30.34
N VAL A 153 15.57 -6.19 -30.75
CA VAL A 153 14.78 -5.37 -29.85
C VAL A 153 13.81 -6.25 -29.05
N SER A 154 13.02 -7.11 -29.71
CA SER A 154 12.07 -7.99 -29.00
C SER A 154 12.76 -8.92 -27.98
N LYS A 155 13.94 -9.47 -28.32
CA LYS A 155 14.74 -10.25 -27.36
C LYS A 155 15.23 -9.43 -26.18
N ALA A 156 15.59 -8.16 -26.39
CA ALA A 156 15.99 -7.27 -25.29
C ALA A 156 14.79 -6.94 -24.39
N GLU A 157 13.62 -6.68 -24.97
CA GLU A 157 12.37 -6.43 -24.25
C GLU A 157 11.91 -7.67 -23.45
N GLU A 158 12.02 -8.87 -24.01
CA GLU A 158 11.78 -10.12 -23.31
C GLU A 158 12.70 -10.28 -22.10
N LYS A 159 14.00 -9.92 -22.25
CA LYS A 159 14.94 -9.96 -21.13
C LYS A 159 14.62 -8.93 -20.05
N ILE A 160 14.19 -7.72 -20.43
CA ILE A 160 13.73 -6.70 -19.48
C ILE A 160 12.48 -7.20 -18.73
N ALA A 161 11.49 -7.76 -19.44
CA ALA A 161 10.30 -8.31 -18.82
C ALA A 161 10.62 -9.46 -17.85
N GLN A 162 11.59 -10.31 -18.17
CA GLN A 162 12.08 -11.37 -17.28
C GLN A 162 12.69 -10.81 -16.01
N MET A 163 13.52 -9.76 -16.11
CA MET A 163 14.13 -9.12 -14.94
C MET A 163 13.09 -8.42 -14.07
N ASN A 164 12.11 -7.74 -14.69
CA ASN A 164 11.01 -7.10 -13.97
C ASN A 164 10.16 -8.13 -13.21
N TYR A 165 9.86 -9.28 -13.83
CA TYR A 165 9.14 -10.36 -13.15
C TYR A 165 9.91 -10.89 -11.94
N GLN A 166 11.22 -11.12 -12.08
CA GLN A 166 12.07 -11.53 -10.96
C GLN A 166 12.10 -10.49 -9.84
N GLN A 167 12.20 -9.20 -10.20
CA GLN A 167 12.18 -8.12 -9.23
C GLN A 167 10.85 -8.06 -8.48
N THR A 168 9.70 -8.17 -9.17
CA THR A 168 8.38 -8.18 -8.54
C THR A 168 8.23 -9.31 -7.52
N ILE A 169 8.75 -10.51 -7.83
CA ILE A 169 8.75 -11.64 -6.86
C ILE A 169 9.60 -11.31 -5.63
N LEU A 170 10.79 -10.74 -5.83
CA LEU A 170 11.67 -10.37 -4.72
C LEU A 170 11.06 -9.26 -3.84
N GLU A 171 10.42 -8.27 -4.45
CA GLU A 171 9.71 -7.20 -3.73
C GLU A 171 8.52 -7.78 -2.94
N ALA A 172 7.75 -8.69 -3.53
CA ALA A 172 6.67 -9.37 -2.83
C ALA A 172 7.18 -10.17 -1.62
N GLY A 173 8.28 -10.90 -1.77
CA GLY A 173 8.92 -11.62 -0.65
C GLY A 173 9.44 -10.68 0.43
N LYS A 174 10.02 -9.54 0.04
CA LYS A 174 10.47 -8.49 0.95
C LYS A 174 9.29 -7.93 1.76
N GLU A 175 8.18 -7.56 1.12
CA GLU A 175 7.00 -7.02 1.81
C GLU A 175 6.45 -7.98 2.87
N VAL A 176 6.38 -9.27 2.57
CA VAL A 176 5.98 -10.29 3.55
C VAL A 176 6.96 -10.37 4.72
N SER A 177 8.26 -10.39 4.43
CA SER A 177 9.31 -10.42 5.45
C SER A 177 9.26 -9.18 6.34
N ASP A 178 9.12 -7.99 5.75
CA ASP A 178 9.04 -6.73 6.48
C ASP A 178 7.80 -6.69 7.39
N ALA A 179 6.64 -7.16 6.91
CA ALA A 179 5.41 -7.22 7.70
C ALA A 179 5.51 -8.18 8.88
N LEU A 180 6.10 -9.37 8.69
CA LEU A 180 6.32 -10.34 9.76
C LEU A 180 7.29 -9.80 10.81
N TYR A 181 8.39 -9.20 10.37
CA TYR A 181 9.38 -8.64 11.28
C TYR A 181 8.84 -7.44 12.05
N LEU A 182 8.04 -6.59 11.40
CA LEU A 182 7.37 -5.49 12.06
C LEU A 182 6.43 -6.00 13.16
N PHE A 183 5.62 -7.03 12.88
CA PHE A 183 4.71 -7.62 13.85
C PHE A 183 5.45 -8.16 15.07
N ASP A 184 6.51 -8.96 14.87
CA ASP A 184 7.32 -9.49 15.97
C ASP A 184 7.99 -8.40 16.81
N THR A 185 8.53 -7.38 16.11
CA THR A 185 9.16 -6.24 16.78
C THR A 185 8.16 -5.45 17.61
N GLN A 186 6.97 -5.17 17.07
CA GLN A 186 5.93 -4.43 17.79
C GLN A 186 5.37 -5.22 18.98
N ASN A 187 5.23 -6.53 18.88
CA ASN A 187 4.84 -7.36 20.03
C ASN A 187 5.85 -7.27 21.18
N LYS A 188 7.15 -7.32 20.87
CA LYS A 188 8.21 -7.17 21.87
C LYS A 188 8.23 -5.76 22.46
N LYS A 189 8.09 -4.74 21.62
CA LYS A 189 8.09 -3.33 22.01
C LYS A 189 6.92 -3.00 22.94
N LEU A 190 5.72 -3.50 22.66
CA LEU A 190 4.53 -3.29 23.47
C LEU A 190 4.68 -3.84 24.91
N VAL A 191 5.47 -4.89 25.12
CA VAL A 191 5.76 -5.39 26.46
C VAL A 191 6.59 -4.36 27.25
N GLU A 192 7.59 -3.77 26.61
CA GLU A 192 8.44 -2.73 27.22
C GLU A 192 7.67 -1.42 27.43
N ASP A 193 6.83 -1.02 26.47
CA ASP A 193 6.00 0.19 26.58
C ASP A 193 5.03 0.09 27.76
N ARG A 194 4.36 -1.04 27.94
CA ARG A 194 3.49 -1.29 29.10
C ARG A 194 4.26 -1.23 30.41
N GLY A 195 5.44 -1.84 30.43
CA GLY A 195 6.34 -1.74 31.59
C GLY A 195 6.74 -0.29 31.89
N GLN A 196 7.04 0.50 30.85
CA GLN A 196 7.36 1.91 30.98
C GLN A 196 6.17 2.71 31.52
N VAL A 197 4.97 2.53 30.97
CA VAL A 197 3.74 3.22 31.42
C VAL A 197 3.46 2.89 32.88
N GLU A 198 3.57 1.62 33.30
CA GLU A 198 3.37 1.21 34.70
C GLU A 198 4.35 1.92 35.65
N GLN A 199 5.64 2.01 35.28
CA GLN A 199 6.64 2.68 36.13
C GLN A 199 6.43 4.20 36.19
N LEU A 200 6.05 4.82 35.06
CA LEU A 200 5.75 6.25 35.02
C LEU A 200 4.47 6.60 35.78
N ASP A 201 3.46 5.74 35.80
CA ASP A 201 2.27 5.93 36.62
C ASP A 201 2.60 5.91 38.13
N LYS A 202 3.45 4.92 38.53
CA LYS A 202 3.99 4.90 39.91
C LYS A 202 4.78 6.16 40.19
N ALA A 203 5.63 6.65 39.28
CA ALA A 203 6.40 7.87 39.44
C ALA A 203 5.49 9.10 39.66
N VAL A 204 4.43 9.23 38.85
CA VAL A 204 3.41 10.29 39.03
C VAL A 204 2.79 10.21 40.42
N THR A 205 2.42 9.01 40.87
CA THR A 205 1.81 8.79 42.20
C THR A 205 2.75 9.16 43.31
N TYR A 206 4.02 8.73 43.26
CA TYR A 206 5.03 9.06 44.27
C TYR A 206 5.39 10.55 44.28
N THR A 207 5.54 11.17 43.12
CA THR A 207 5.84 12.61 43.03
C THR A 207 4.69 13.45 43.59
N LYS A 208 3.42 13.05 43.39
CA LYS A 208 2.26 13.68 44.02
C LYS A 208 2.29 13.57 45.54
N ALA A 209 2.66 12.41 46.09
CA ALA A 209 2.80 12.21 47.54
C ALA A 209 3.94 13.06 48.12
N LEU A 210 5.10 13.10 47.47
CA LEU A 210 6.23 13.95 47.86
C LEU A 210 5.89 15.44 47.79
N PHE A 211 5.10 15.87 46.83
CA PHE A 211 4.64 17.26 46.79
C PHE A 211 3.72 17.61 47.96
N GLN A 212 2.85 16.67 48.37
CA GLN A 212 1.98 16.87 49.52
C GLN A 212 2.76 16.98 50.85
N SER A 213 3.90 16.27 50.94
CA SER A 213 4.82 16.39 52.12
C SER A 213 5.74 17.61 52.05
N GLY A 214 5.79 18.30 50.91
CA GLY A 214 6.64 19.48 50.73
C GLY A 214 8.03 19.15 50.19
N ASP A 215 8.32 17.91 49.87
CA ASP A 215 9.63 17.41 49.43
C ASP A 215 9.81 17.38 47.89
N ALA A 216 8.77 17.73 47.12
CA ALA A 216 8.85 17.88 45.68
C ALA A 216 8.26 19.20 45.18
N THR A 217 8.66 19.61 44.01
CA THR A 217 8.14 20.80 43.34
C THR A 217 6.98 20.46 42.41
N TYR A 218 6.13 21.44 42.14
CA TYR A 218 5.05 21.26 41.16
C TYR A 218 5.56 20.96 39.76
N LEU A 219 6.74 21.46 39.37
CA LEU A 219 7.37 21.20 38.09
C LEU A 219 7.69 19.69 37.91
N GLU A 220 8.09 19.02 38.99
CA GLU A 220 8.36 17.59 38.96
C GLU A 220 7.09 16.77 38.69
N ILE A 221 5.94 17.17 39.28
CA ILE A 221 4.65 16.54 38.98
C ILE A 221 4.30 16.71 37.49
N LEU A 222 4.42 17.93 36.97
CA LEU A 222 4.11 18.25 35.60
C LEU A 222 4.99 17.45 34.63
N THR A 223 6.29 17.36 34.92
CA THR A 223 7.23 16.57 34.11
C THR A 223 6.90 15.09 34.16
N ALA A 224 6.58 14.53 35.32
CA ALA A 224 6.17 13.13 35.46
C ALA A 224 4.88 12.85 34.68
N GLN A 225 3.89 13.74 34.74
CA GLN A 225 2.65 13.61 33.96
C GLN A 225 2.86 13.71 32.45
N GLN A 226 3.74 14.63 32.01
CA GLN A 226 4.08 14.73 30.57
C GLN A 226 4.78 13.48 30.06
N ASN A 227 5.70 12.93 30.85
CA ASN A 227 6.39 11.68 30.50
C ASN A 227 5.41 10.50 30.43
N LEU A 228 4.49 10.39 31.40
CA LEU A 228 3.46 9.37 31.38
C LEU A 228 2.55 9.48 30.15
N LEU A 229 2.06 10.68 29.84
CA LEU A 229 1.23 10.93 28.66
C LEU A 229 1.98 10.56 27.36
N SER A 230 3.25 10.95 27.26
CA SER A 230 4.09 10.61 26.13
C SER A 230 4.25 9.09 25.95
N ALA A 231 4.49 8.35 27.04
CA ALA A 231 4.60 6.89 27.01
C ALA A 231 3.28 6.23 26.63
N GLN A 232 2.15 6.69 27.15
CA GLN A 232 0.82 6.18 26.77
C GLN A 232 0.50 6.42 25.30
N LEU A 233 0.85 7.58 24.75
CA LEU A 233 0.67 7.87 23.32
C LEU A 233 1.57 6.98 22.47
N SER A 234 2.80 6.68 22.92
CA SER A 234 3.69 5.74 22.22
C SER A 234 3.13 4.32 22.23
N GLU A 235 2.61 3.83 23.35
CA GLU A 235 1.98 2.51 23.45
C GLU A 235 0.80 2.37 22.47
N VAL A 236 -0.06 3.39 22.38
CA VAL A 236 -1.18 3.42 21.43
C VAL A 236 -0.69 3.39 19.98
N ALA A 237 0.35 4.18 19.67
CA ALA A 237 0.93 4.23 18.32
C ALA A 237 1.55 2.87 17.94
N ASP A 238 2.26 2.22 18.84
CA ASP A 238 2.90 0.93 18.60
C ASP A 238 1.88 -0.22 18.50
N ASN A 239 0.79 -0.16 19.27
CA ASN A 239 -0.33 -1.08 19.11
C ASN A 239 -1.01 -0.91 17.73
N PHE A 240 -1.18 0.31 17.26
CA PHE A 240 -1.68 0.57 15.90
C PHE A 240 -0.72 0.04 14.83
N GLN A 241 0.58 0.23 14.97
CA GLN A 241 1.58 -0.32 14.04
C GLN A 241 1.57 -1.85 14.00
N ARG A 242 1.32 -2.52 15.13
CA ARG A 242 1.12 -3.96 15.17
C ARG A 242 -0.09 -4.40 14.32
N MET A 243 -1.21 -3.70 14.45
CA MET A 243 -2.40 -3.96 13.62
C MET A 243 -2.10 -3.72 12.14
N GLN A 244 -1.40 -2.65 11.83
CA GLN A 244 -1.00 -2.32 10.47
C GLN A 244 -0.12 -3.42 9.86
N ALA A 245 0.77 -4.03 10.65
CA ALA A 245 1.61 -5.14 10.20
C ALA A 245 0.76 -6.35 9.78
N VAL A 246 -0.31 -6.67 10.53
CA VAL A 246 -1.24 -7.77 10.16
C VAL A 246 -1.97 -7.46 8.85
N ILE A 247 -2.45 -6.22 8.68
CA ILE A 247 -3.13 -5.78 7.46
C ILE A 247 -2.16 -5.81 6.27
N ASN A 248 -0.94 -5.34 6.47
CA ASN A 248 0.10 -5.36 5.44
C ASN A 248 0.44 -6.79 5.03
N LEU A 249 0.56 -7.70 6.00
CA LEU A 249 0.79 -9.11 5.71
C LEU A 249 -0.36 -9.73 4.91
N TYR A 250 -1.61 -9.46 5.30
CA TYR A 250 -2.79 -9.93 4.56
C TYR A 250 -2.78 -9.43 3.11
N SER A 251 -2.46 -8.16 2.90
CA SER A 251 -2.31 -7.56 1.56
C SER A 251 -1.13 -8.16 0.78
N ALA A 252 0.03 -8.32 1.44
CA ALA A 252 1.24 -8.88 0.85
C ALA A 252 1.08 -10.35 0.41
N LEU A 253 0.16 -11.09 1.04
CA LEU A 253 -0.21 -12.46 0.67
C LEU A 253 -1.25 -12.55 -0.46
N GLY A 254 -1.69 -11.41 -1.01
CA GLY A 254 -2.73 -11.36 -2.03
C GLY A 254 -4.13 -11.57 -1.46
N GLY A 255 -4.35 -11.23 -0.19
CA GLY A 255 -5.66 -11.28 0.45
C GLY A 255 -6.68 -10.31 -0.17
N GLY A 256 -7.98 -10.54 0.10
CA GLY A 256 -9.08 -9.73 -0.46
C GLY A 256 -9.57 -10.22 -1.83
N ARG A 257 -9.15 -11.38 -2.27
CA ARG A 257 -9.57 -12.02 -3.50
C ARG A 257 -10.58 -13.13 -3.18
N ASN A 258 -11.85 -12.81 -3.28
CA ASN A 258 -12.95 -13.77 -3.30
C ASN A 258 -13.51 -13.87 -4.72
#